data_45bff62301f284bbee7602b6884a5179
#
_entry.id   45bff62301f284bbee7602b6884a5179
#
_cell.length_a   1.000
_cell.length_b   1.000
_cell.length_c   1.000
_cell.angle_alpha   90.00
_cell.angle_beta   90.00
_cell.angle_gamma   90.00
#
_symmetry.space_group_name_H-M   'P 1'
#
loop_
_entity.id
_entity.type
_entity.pdbx_description
1 polymer ?
#
loop_
_entity_poly.entity_id
_entity_poly.type
_entity_poly.pdbx_seq_one_letter_code
_entity_poly.pdbx_strand_id
1 'polypeptide(L)'
;MVNLTKLLITCVLSYCFLFADNNSPYVMVLGTAQDGGAPHAGCVKNCCSDKWGSSGKQFRVSCLGIVDPKTKEVWMIDATPDFPQQLNELTQNGKYKLRGIFLTHAHIGHYTGLIHLGREVMGAKEIPVYVMPRLKHFIESNGPWNQLISLKQIILNPLEDHGIVKLNDNLSVTPFTVPHRDEYSETGGFQVSGLTSKLMFIPDIDKWDKWEQNIREVIKDN
;
A
#
# COMPACT_ATOMS: atom_id res chain seq x y z
N MET A 1 73.95 10.87 -23.35
CA MET A 1 73.14 11.32 -22.26
C MET A 1 71.70 11.43 -22.79
N VAL A 2 70.89 10.50 -22.57
CA VAL A 2 69.48 10.46 -23.10
C VAL A 2 68.55 10.94 -21.99
N ASN A 3 67.90 12.07 -22.28
CA ASN A 3 66.93 12.69 -21.38
C ASN A 3 65.58 11.93 -21.46
N LEU A 4 65.25 11.20 -20.40
CA LEU A 4 64.00 10.45 -20.32
C LEU A 4 62.87 11.37 -19.81
N THR A 5 62.08 11.93 -20.73
CA THR A 5 60.89 12.69 -20.39
C THR A 5 59.81 11.72 -19.92
N LYS A 6 59.51 11.75 -18.64
CA LYS A 6 58.43 10.94 -18.06
C LYS A 6 57.09 11.46 -18.55
N LEU A 7 56.41 10.66 -19.37
CA LEU A 7 55.03 10.86 -19.78
C LEU A 7 54.12 10.36 -18.63
N LEU A 8 53.61 11.30 -17.83
CA LEU A 8 52.58 11.02 -16.82
C LEU A 8 51.23 10.90 -17.55
N ILE A 9 50.78 9.69 -17.79
CA ILE A 9 49.41 9.42 -18.20
C ILE A 9 48.54 9.52 -16.95
N THR A 10 47.86 10.65 -16.80
CA THR A 10 46.85 10.85 -15.78
C THR A 10 45.58 10.11 -16.25
N CYS A 11 45.36 8.90 -15.74
CA CYS A 11 44.13 8.16 -15.96
C CYS A 11 43.05 8.82 -15.10
N VAL A 12 42.22 9.68 -15.71
CA VAL A 12 41.03 10.22 -15.09
C VAL A 12 39.99 9.10 -15.09
N LEU A 13 39.95 8.37 -14.00
CA LEU A 13 38.84 7.47 -13.69
C LEU A 13 37.60 8.34 -13.47
N SER A 14 36.80 8.52 -14.51
CA SER A 14 35.42 9.00 -14.36
C SER A 14 34.65 7.99 -13.57
N TYR A 15 34.57 8.17 -12.25
CA TYR A 15 33.57 7.53 -11.44
C TYR A 15 32.21 8.10 -11.88
N CYS A 16 31.52 7.41 -12.77
CA CYS A 16 30.09 7.57 -12.91
C CYS A 16 29.47 7.10 -11.58
N PHE A 17 29.30 8.04 -10.67
CA PHE A 17 28.33 7.86 -9.60
C PHE A 17 26.97 7.76 -10.29
N LEU A 18 26.47 6.55 -10.43
CA LEU A 18 25.05 6.30 -10.62
C LEU A 18 24.39 6.82 -9.34
N PHE A 19 24.06 8.09 -9.33
CA PHE A 19 23.10 8.61 -8.35
C PHE A 19 21.81 7.87 -8.67
N ALA A 20 21.45 6.94 -7.80
CA ALA A 20 20.08 6.44 -7.81
C ALA A 20 19.20 7.69 -7.74
N ASP A 21 18.32 7.87 -8.73
CA ASP A 21 17.43 9.02 -8.75
C ASP A 21 16.50 8.89 -7.55
N ASN A 22 16.84 9.60 -6.47
CA ASN A 22 16.06 9.62 -5.24
C ASN A 22 14.63 10.16 -5.45
N ASN A 23 14.28 10.55 -6.67
CA ASN A 23 12.98 11.07 -7.08
C ASN A 23 12.10 10.02 -7.77
N SER A 24 12.59 8.80 -7.99
CA SER A 24 11.78 7.74 -8.60
C SER A 24 10.70 7.24 -7.62
N PRO A 25 9.47 7.05 -8.10
CA PRO A 25 8.41 6.44 -7.30
C PRO A 25 8.80 5.04 -6.80
N TYR A 26 8.32 4.69 -5.62
CA TYR A 26 8.57 3.37 -5.03
C TYR A 26 7.38 2.88 -4.20
N VAL A 27 7.37 1.59 -3.91
CA VAL A 27 6.39 0.97 -3.01
C VAL A 27 7.07 0.69 -1.68
N MET A 28 6.37 1.00 -0.58
CA MET A 28 6.78 0.76 0.80
C MET A 28 5.92 -0.34 1.41
N VAL A 29 6.54 -1.39 1.94
CA VAL A 29 5.83 -2.43 2.70
C VAL A 29 5.62 -1.92 4.12
N LEU A 30 4.37 -1.67 4.50
CA LEU A 30 3.98 -1.09 5.79
C LEU A 30 3.55 -2.14 6.82
N GLY A 31 3.28 -3.35 6.36
CA GLY A 31 2.91 -4.49 7.20
C GLY A 31 2.89 -5.79 6.41
N THR A 32 3.06 -6.92 7.11
CA THR A 32 3.16 -8.26 6.51
C THR A 32 2.42 -9.33 7.29
N ALA A 33 1.76 -8.98 8.40
CA ALA A 33 0.97 -9.93 9.17
C ALA A 33 -0.45 -10.05 8.61
N GLN A 34 -1.13 -11.15 8.93
CA GLN A 34 -2.55 -11.32 8.66
C GLN A 34 -3.40 -10.36 9.51
N ASP A 35 -4.67 -10.26 9.22
CA ASP A 35 -5.70 -9.32 9.70
C ASP A 35 -5.59 -8.86 11.16
N GLY A 36 -5.22 -9.74 12.05
CA GLY A 36 -5.11 -9.42 13.48
C GLY A 36 -3.71 -8.95 13.91
N GLY A 37 -2.77 -8.83 13.00
CA GLY A 37 -1.37 -8.51 13.31
C GLY A 37 -0.64 -9.63 14.07
N ALA A 38 0.59 -9.35 14.51
CA ALA A 38 1.32 -10.22 15.42
C ALA A 38 2.05 -9.38 16.47
N PRO A 39 1.72 -9.52 17.78
CA PRO A 39 0.86 -10.57 18.35
C PRO A 39 -0.62 -10.39 18.05
N HIS A 40 -1.36 -11.50 17.93
CA HIS A 40 -2.82 -11.51 17.85
C HIS A 40 -3.45 -11.23 19.22
N ALA A 41 -4.56 -10.50 19.23
CA ALA A 41 -5.34 -10.28 20.44
C ALA A 41 -5.70 -11.60 21.14
N GLY A 42 -5.39 -11.69 22.45
CA GLY A 42 -5.65 -12.88 23.26
C GLY A 42 -4.74 -14.09 22.95
N CYS A 43 -3.80 -14.00 22.03
CA CYS A 43 -2.89 -15.10 21.72
C CYS A 43 -1.76 -15.20 22.75
N VAL A 44 -1.68 -16.35 23.41
CA VAL A 44 -0.61 -16.71 24.38
C VAL A 44 0.33 -17.79 23.87
N LYS A 45 0.17 -18.20 22.60
CA LYS A 45 1.01 -19.23 21.96
C LYS A 45 2.42 -18.71 21.68
N ASN A 46 3.38 -19.63 21.47
CA ASN A 46 4.77 -19.33 21.19
C ASN A 46 4.95 -18.33 20.01
N CYS A 47 4.07 -18.34 19.02
CA CYS A 47 4.11 -17.39 17.90
C CYS A 47 3.84 -15.93 18.31
N CYS A 48 3.26 -15.69 19.49
CA CYS A 48 2.89 -14.36 19.97
C CYS A 48 3.55 -13.98 21.31
N SER A 49 3.95 -14.96 22.12
CA SER A 49 4.37 -14.73 23.51
C SER A 49 5.56 -13.78 23.68
N ASP A 50 6.49 -13.82 22.72
CA ASP A 50 7.69 -12.98 22.68
C ASP A 50 7.47 -11.61 22.01
N LYS A 51 6.25 -11.36 21.51
CA LYS A 51 5.89 -10.14 20.77
C LYS A 51 5.09 -9.13 21.59
N TRP A 52 4.64 -9.55 22.78
CA TRP A 52 3.97 -8.66 23.71
C TRP A 52 4.95 -7.74 24.45
N GLY A 53 4.52 -6.52 24.77
CA GLY A 53 5.33 -5.54 25.49
C GLY A 53 6.21 -4.67 24.60
N SER A 54 6.87 -3.70 25.21
CA SER A 54 7.65 -2.66 24.50
C SER A 54 8.92 -3.16 23.82
N SER A 55 9.45 -4.30 24.23
CA SER A 55 10.64 -4.93 23.63
C SER A 55 10.30 -5.99 22.58
N GLY A 56 9.03 -6.36 22.46
CA GLY A 56 8.58 -7.37 21.50
C GLY A 56 8.58 -6.83 20.07
N LYS A 57 9.05 -7.65 19.13
CA LYS A 57 8.99 -7.31 17.70
C LYS A 57 7.57 -7.57 17.18
N GLN A 58 6.78 -6.52 17.10
CA GLN A 58 5.43 -6.60 16.53
C GLN A 58 5.48 -6.56 15.00
N PHE A 59 4.55 -7.26 14.36
CA PHE A 59 4.33 -7.21 12.92
C PHE A 59 2.94 -6.65 12.66
N ARG A 60 2.90 -5.57 11.90
CA ARG A 60 1.66 -4.90 11.50
C ARG A 60 0.94 -5.67 10.40
N VAL A 61 -0.35 -5.46 10.33
CA VAL A 61 -1.23 -6.04 9.31
C VAL A 61 -0.79 -5.61 7.91
N SER A 62 -0.95 -6.52 6.96
CA SER A 62 -0.54 -6.36 5.56
C SER A 62 -1.09 -5.08 4.95
N CYS A 63 -0.17 -4.24 4.47
CA CYS A 63 -0.49 -2.93 3.89
C CYS A 63 0.67 -2.46 3.03
N LEU A 64 0.36 -1.80 1.92
CA LEU A 64 1.36 -1.12 1.09
C LEU A 64 1.16 0.38 1.04
N GLY A 65 2.26 1.11 0.92
CA GLY A 65 2.30 2.51 0.54
C GLY A 65 2.88 2.69 -0.86
N ILE A 66 2.29 3.59 -1.64
CA ILE A 66 2.85 4.05 -2.92
C ILE A 66 3.38 5.46 -2.66
N VAL A 67 4.62 5.70 -3.00
CA VAL A 67 5.32 6.97 -2.71
C VAL A 67 5.82 7.59 -3.99
N ASP A 68 5.46 8.84 -4.22
CA ASP A 68 6.10 9.68 -5.24
C ASP A 68 6.92 10.77 -4.54
N PRO A 69 8.26 10.63 -4.50
CA PRO A 69 9.13 11.61 -3.85
C PRO A 69 9.14 12.97 -4.56
N LYS A 70 8.91 12.98 -5.87
CA LYS A 70 8.95 14.20 -6.69
C LYS A 70 7.78 15.13 -6.36
N THR A 71 6.57 14.57 -6.21
CA THR A 71 5.36 15.35 -5.87
C THR A 71 5.14 15.44 -4.37
N LYS A 72 5.83 14.63 -3.57
CA LYS A 72 5.61 14.42 -2.12
C LYS A 72 4.20 13.93 -1.83
N GLU A 73 3.71 13.07 -2.68
CA GLU A 73 2.39 12.46 -2.57
C GLU A 73 2.50 10.97 -2.27
N VAL A 74 1.55 10.48 -1.49
CA VAL A 74 1.48 9.07 -1.13
C VAL A 74 0.05 8.55 -1.24
N TRP A 75 -0.06 7.26 -1.55
CA TRP A 75 -1.31 6.50 -1.51
C TRP A 75 -1.10 5.25 -0.66
N MET A 76 -2.17 4.75 -0.09
CA MET A 76 -2.14 3.56 0.76
C MET A 76 -3.01 2.47 0.16
N ILE A 77 -2.60 1.22 0.24
CA ILE A 77 -3.44 0.06 -0.06
C ILE A 77 -3.73 -0.65 1.26
N ASP A 78 -5.00 -0.69 1.60
CA ASP A 78 -5.66 -1.07 2.84
C ASP A 78 -5.47 -0.08 4.00
N ALA A 79 -6.55 0.09 4.75
CA ALA A 79 -6.61 0.84 6.00
C ALA A 79 -6.78 -0.14 7.17
N THR A 80 -5.66 -0.64 7.67
CA THR A 80 -5.61 -1.72 8.64
C THR A 80 -5.84 -1.23 10.08
N PRO A 81 -5.98 -2.12 11.07
CA PRO A 81 -5.98 -1.73 12.49
C PRO A 81 -4.73 -0.94 12.93
N ASP A 82 -3.61 -1.09 12.21
CA ASP A 82 -2.35 -0.38 12.46
C ASP A 82 -2.23 0.95 11.71
N PHE A 83 -3.34 1.44 11.17
CA PHE A 83 -3.40 2.63 10.31
C PHE A 83 -2.62 3.85 10.86
N PRO A 84 -2.70 4.22 12.14
CA PRO A 84 -1.99 5.40 12.63
C PRO A 84 -0.48 5.30 12.45
N GLN A 85 0.11 4.15 12.76
CA GLN A 85 1.55 3.92 12.65
C GLN A 85 1.97 3.80 11.17
N GLN A 86 1.18 3.09 10.37
CA GLN A 86 1.43 2.91 8.95
C GLN A 86 1.33 4.24 8.20
N LEU A 87 0.34 5.06 8.50
CA LEU A 87 0.18 6.39 7.90
C LEU A 87 1.34 7.32 8.28
N ASN A 88 1.73 7.33 9.57
CA ASN A 88 2.84 8.16 10.04
C ASN A 88 4.16 7.80 9.34
N GLU A 89 4.43 6.50 9.17
CA GLU A 89 5.61 6.01 8.46
C GLU A 89 5.55 6.37 6.96
N LEU A 90 4.42 6.11 6.31
CA LEU A 90 4.21 6.42 4.90
C LEU A 90 4.35 7.91 4.60
N THR A 91 3.78 8.77 5.45
CA THR A 91 3.86 10.22 5.28
C THR A 91 5.19 10.81 5.77
N GLN A 92 6.09 9.98 6.29
CA GLN A 92 7.37 10.42 6.86
C GLN A 92 7.18 11.56 7.88
N ASN A 93 6.31 11.34 8.86
CA ASN A 93 5.93 12.32 9.87
C ASN A 93 5.32 13.60 9.26
N GLY A 94 4.46 13.45 8.25
CA GLY A 94 3.72 14.56 7.63
C GLY A 94 4.47 15.32 6.54
N LYS A 95 5.64 14.85 6.11
CA LYS A 95 6.38 15.44 4.96
C LYS A 95 5.72 15.15 3.63
N TYR A 96 4.99 14.04 3.53
CA TYR A 96 4.25 13.60 2.35
C TYR A 96 2.75 13.70 2.59
N LYS A 97 2.00 14.03 1.54
CA LYS A 97 0.55 14.19 1.60
C LYS A 97 -0.16 12.92 1.15
N LEU A 98 -1.04 12.39 2.01
CA LEU A 98 -1.94 11.31 1.63
C LEU A 98 -2.93 11.81 0.57
N ARG A 99 -2.99 11.13 -0.58
CA ARG A 99 -3.82 11.47 -1.73
C ARG A 99 -4.96 10.51 -1.99
N GLY A 100 -4.91 9.32 -1.40
CA GLY A 100 -5.97 8.34 -1.53
C GLY A 100 -5.64 7.02 -0.84
N ILE A 101 -6.69 6.23 -0.66
CA ILE A 101 -6.61 4.89 -0.08
C ILE A 101 -7.36 3.94 -0.99
N PHE A 102 -6.75 2.81 -1.33
CA PHE A 102 -7.36 1.71 -2.05
C PHE A 102 -7.70 0.61 -1.06
N LEU A 103 -8.90 0.07 -1.09
CA LEU A 103 -9.29 -1.04 -0.21
C LEU A 103 -9.49 -2.31 -1.01
N THR A 104 -8.91 -3.40 -0.50
CA THR A 104 -9.03 -4.71 -1.14
C THR A 104 -10.38 -5.36 -0.88
N HIS A 105 -10.84 -5.40 0.37
CA HIS A 105 -12.10 -6.06 0.72
C HIS A 105 -12.58 -5.73 2.16
N ALA A 106 -13.77 -6.26 2.54
CA ALA A 106 -14.44 -5.95 3.81
C ALA A 106 -14.10 -6.93 4.93
N HIS A 107 -12.85 -7.36 5.08
CA HIS A 107 -12.38 -8.01 6.30
C HIS A 107 -11.72 -7.01 7.22
N ILE A 108 -11.83 -7.22 8.54
CA ILE A 108 -11.44 -6.23 9.56
C ILE A 108 -9.98 -5.77 9.47
N GLY A 109 -9.11 -6.59 8.94
CA GLY A 109 -7.70 -6.26 8.71
C GLY A 109 -7.48 -5.20 7.62
N HIS A 110 -8.46 -4.93 6.74
CA HIS A 110 -8.24 -4.18 5.51
C HIS A 110 -8.95 -2.83 5.44
N TYR A 111 -10.03 -2.60 6.23
CA TYR A 111 -10.81 -1.37 6.15
C TYR A 111 -11.08 -0.67 7.48
N THR A 112 -10.90 -1.36 8.63
CA THR A 112 -11.30 -0.81 9.93
C THR A 112 -10.52 0.44 10.30
N GLY A 113 -9.30 0.59 9.82
CA GLY A 113 -8.48 1.76 10.03
C GLY A 113 -9.03 3.07 9.44
N LEU A 114 -9.99 3.00 8.51
CA LEU A 114 -10.67 4.18 8.01
C LEU A 114 -11.29 5.04 9.13
N ILE A 115 -11.64 4.42 10.26
CA ILE A 115 -12.22 5.15 11.40
C ILE A 115 -11.32 6.28 11.88
N HIS A 116 -10.01 6.16 11.71
CA HIS A 116 -9.05 7.19 12.10
C HIS A 116 -9.11 8.46 11.24
N LEU A 117 -9.77 8.41 10.09
CA LEU A 117 -10.03 9.62 9.28
C LEU A 117 -11.14 10.48 9.88
N GLY A 118 -11.88 9.94 10.87
CA GLY A 118 -12.99 10.58 11.54
C GLY A 118 -12.61 11.85 12.31
N ARG A 119 -13.63 12.64 12.65
CA ARG A 119 -13.50 13.93 13.35
C ARG A 119 -12.87 13.80 14.74
N GLU A 120 -13.01 12.64 15.36
CA GLU A 120 -12.49 12.38 16.71
C GLU A 120 -10.95 12.15 16.71
N VAL A 121 -10.36 11.88 15.53
CA VAL A 121 -8.93 11.61 15.40
C VAL A 121 -8.29 12.59 14.42
N MET A 122 -8.37 12.31 13.10
CA MET A 122 -7.66 13.08 12.08
C MET A 122 -8.48 14.28 11.57
N GLY A 123 -9.80 14.20 11.64
CA GLY A 123 -10.69 15.22 11.05
C GLY A 123 -10.37 15.43 9.56
N ALA A 124 -10.17 14.36 8.84
CA ALA A 124 -9.79 14.38 7.43
C ALA A 124 -10.81 15.16 6.59
N LYS A 125 -10.37 15.64 5.43
CA LYS A 125 -11.23 16.35 4.49
C LYS A 125 -11.10 15.72 3.12
N GLU A 126 -12.20 15.10 2.68
CA GLU A 126 -12.42 14.61 1.31
C GLU A 126 -11.28 13.68 0.82
N ILE A 127 -10.75 12.80 1.69
CA ILE A 127 -9.75 11.81 1.27
C ILE A 127 -10.41 10.84 0.30
N PRO A 128 -9.90 10.68 -0.93
CA PRO A 128 -10.40 9.69 -1.88
C PRO A 128 -10.17 8.27 -1.35
N VAL A 129 -11.22 7.46 -1.33
CA VAL A 129 -11.15 6.03 -1.00
C VAL A 129 -11.69 5.25 -2.19
N TYR A 130 -10.83 4.43 -2.79
CA TYR A 130 -11.12 3.65 -3.99
C TYR A 130 -11.56 2.25 -3.58
N VAL A 131 -12.73 1.83 -4.02
CA VAL A 131 -13.41 0.62 -3.54
C VAL A 131 -14.19 -0.06 -4.66
N MET A 132 -14.25 -1.40 -4.63
CA MET A 132 -15.13 -2.17 -5.49
C MET A 132 -16.61 -1.91 -5.13
N PRO A 133 -17.55 -2.14 -6.07
CA PRO A 133 -18.96 -1.73 -5.89
C PRO A 133 -19.65 -2.28 -4.65
N ARG A 134 -19.47 -3.57 -4.30
CA ARG A 134 -20.07 -4.14 -3.08
C ARG A 134 -19.42 -3.58 -1.82
N LEU A 135 -18.09 -3.38 -1.83
CA LEU A 135 -17.40 -2.74 -0.71
C LEU A 135 -17.86 -1.30 -0.51
N LYS A 136 -18.12 -0.56 -1.61
CA LYS A 136 -18.72 0.78 -1.55
C LYS A 136 -20.06 0.74 -0.81
N HIS A 137 -20.96 -0.15 -1.23
CA HIS A 137 -22.27 -0.32 -0.59
C HIS A 137 -22.14 -0.70 0.89
N PHE A 138 -21.22 -1.59 1.22
CA PHE A 138 -20.96 -1.98 2.61
C PHE A 138 -20.56 -0.77 3.47
N ILE A 139 -19.62 0.06 3.03
CA ILE A 139 -19.17 1.25 3.77
C ILE A 139 -20.29 2.28 3.91
N GLU A 140 -21.09 2.49 2.86
CA GLU A 140 -22.22 3.42 2.84
C GLU A 140 -23.35 2.99 3.79
N SER A 141 -23.54 1.69 3.98
CA SER A 141 -24.66 1.12 4.73
C SER A 141 -24.35 0.83 6.19
N ASN A 142 -23.08 0.91 6.61
CA ASN A 142 -22.68 0.51 7.96
C ASN A 142 -22.02 1.65 8.73
N GLY A 143 -22.52 1.88 9.95
CA GLY A 143 -21.82 2.73 10.91
C GLY A 143 -20.59 2.02 11.52
N PRO A 144 -19.56 2.77 11.93
CA PRO A 144 -19.47 4.22 11.88
C PRO A 144 -18.90 4.77 10.56
N TRP A 145 -18.56 3.93 9.56
CA TRP A 145 -17.89 4.35 8.31
C TRP A 145 -18.76 5.28 7.44
N ASN A 146 -20.10 5.07 7.43
CA ASN A 146 -21.01 5.95 6.70
C ASN A 146 -21.00 7.39 7.24
N GLN A 147 -20.63 7.61 8.50
CA GLN A 147 -20.45 8.95 9.07
C GLN A 147 -19.28 9.69 8.41
N LEU A 148 -18.20 8.97 8.04
CA LEU A 148 -17.06 9.58 7.36
C LEU A 148 -17.47 10.19 6.01
N ILE A 149 -18.43 9.57 5.33
CA ILE A 149 -18.99 10.07 4.05
C ILE A 149 -19.88 11.28 4.31
N SER A 150 -20.82 11.16 5.24
CA SER A 150 -21.79 12.23 5.54
C SER A 150 -21.11 13.50 6.03
N LEU A 151 -19.97 13.37 6.73
CA LEU A 151 -19.17 14.50 7.20
C LEU A 151 -18.08 14.93 6.18
N LYS A 152 -18.09 14.37 4.97
CA LYS A 152 -17.11 14.68 3.91
C LYS A 152 -15.64 14.48 4.36
N GLN A 153 -15.41 13.51 5.20
CA GLN A 153 -14.04 13.13 5.62
C GLN A 153 -13.40 12.24 4.56
N ILE A 154 -14.21 11.40 3.91
CA ILE A 154 -13.83 10.58 2.77
C ILE A 154 -14.77 10.77 1.59
N ILE A 155 -14.28 10.47 0.40
CA ILE A 155 -15.09 10.37 -0.84
C ILE A 155 -14.87 8.98 -1.41
N LEU A 156 -15.94 8.19 -1.54
CA LEU A 156 -15.87 6.85 -2.13
C LEU A 156 -15.87 6.95 -3.65
N ASN A 157 -14.82 6.42 -4.27
CA ASN A 157 -14.63 6.31 -5.71
C ASN A 157 -14.78 4.85 -6.12
N PRO A 158 -15.85 4.49 -6.86
CA PRO A 158 -16.03 3.11 -7.30
C PRO A 158 -14.95 2.72 -8.30
N LEU A 159 -14.43 1.50 -8.14
CA LEU A 159 -13.50 0.87 -9.06
C LEU A 159 -14.26 -0.03 -10.03
N GLU A 160 -13.72 -0.16 -11.23
CA GLU A 160 -14.12 -1.16 -12.21
C GLU A 160 -13.03 -2.23 -12.28
N ASP A 161 -13.41 -3.50 -12.36
CA ASP A 161 -12.48 -4.59 -12.49
C ASP A 161 -11.60 -4.38 -13.74
N HIS A 162 -10.28 -4.47 -13.58
CA HIS A 162 -9.28 -4.10 -14.60
C HIS A 162 -9.31 -2.62 -15.08
N GLY A 163 -10.09 -1.75 -14.44
CA GLY A 163 -10.10 -0.32 -14.72
C GLY A 163 -8.82 0.37 -14.25
N ILE A 164 -8.29 1.30 -15.04
CA ILE A 164 -7.03 2.00 -14.70
C ILE A 164 -7.32 3.29 -13.95
N VAL A 165 -6.83 3.41 -12.73
CA VAL A 165 -6.82 4.64 -11.95
C VAL A 165 -5.46 5.32 -12.08
N LYS A 166 -5.39 6.43 -12.78
CA LYS A 166 -4.18 7.26 -12.85
C LYS A 166 -3.99 8.02 -11.54
N LEU A 167 -2.85 7.85 -10.90
CA LEU A 167 -2.46 8.60 -9.73
C LEU A 167 -1.79 9.92 -10.14
N ASN A 168 -0.92 9.84 -11.12
CA ASN A 168 -0.28 10.97 -11.82
C ASN A 168 0.23 10.52 -13.20
N ASP A 169 1.10 11.29 -13.85
CA ASP A 169 1.61 10.97 -15.19
C ASP A 169 2.47 9.69 -15.22
N ASN A 170 3.03 9.28 -14.09
CA ASN A 170 4.01 8.20 -13.99
C ASN A 170 3.50 6.96 -13.23
N LEU A 171 2.37 7.09 -12.53
CA LEU A 171 1.85 6.06 -11.64
C LEU A 171 0.39 5.78 -11.93
N SER A 172 0.04 4.51 -11.94
CA SER A 172 -1.36 4.06 -11.99
C SER A 172 -1.57 2.83 -11.13
N VAL A 173 -2.82 2.59 -10.77
CA VAL A 173 -3.28 1.40 -10.06
C VAL A 173 -4.39 0.76 -10.85
N THR A 174 -4.31 -0.54 -11.06
CA THR A 174 -5.33 -1.35 -11.72
C THR A 174 -5.85 -2.39 -10.74
N PRO A 175 -7.12 -2.34 -10.35
CA PRO A 175 -7.74 -3.37 -9.53
C PRO A 175 -8.03 -4.61 -10.36
N PHE A 176 -8.08 -5.77 -9.72
CA PHE A 176 -8.58 -7.01 -10.28
C PHE A 176 -9.16 -7.88 -9.16
N THR A 177 -10.13 -8.72 -9.49
CA THR A 177 -10.77 -9.58 -8.49
C THR A 177 -10.03 -10.90 -8.33
N VAL A 178 -10.04 -11.42 -7.11
CA VAL A 178 -9.49 -12.73 -6.74
C VAL A 178 -10.50 -13.51 -5.90
N PRO A 179 -10.51 -14.85 -5.97
CA PRO A 179 -11.42 -15.67 -5.17
C PRO A 179 -11.06 -15.62 -3.69
N HIS A 180 -12.03 -15.27 -2.87
CA HIS A 180 -11.93 -15.29 -1.42
C HIS A 180 -13.32 -15.54 -0.80
N ARG A 181 -13.51 -15.32 0.50
CA ARG A 181 -14.78 -15.61 1.19
C ARG A 181 -15.93 -14.67 0.83
N ASP A 182 -15.65 -13.44 0.42
CA ASP A 182 -16.58 -12.46 -0.15
C ASP A 182 -17.94 -12.27 0.58
N GLU A 183 -17.94 -12.34 1.92
CA GLU A 183 -19.17 -12.25 2.71
C GLU A 183 -19.86 -10.88 2.54
N TYR A 184 -19.08 -9.79 2.52
CA TYR A 184 -19.59 -8.41 2.46
C TYR A 184 -19.17 -7.64 1.23
N SER A 185 -18.15 -8.08 0.54
CA SER A 185 -17.62 -7.38 -0.64
C SER A 185 -16.96 -8.35 -1.61
N GLU A 186 -16.63 -7.88 -2.79
CA GLU A 186 -15.61 -8.51 -3.64
C GLU A 186 -14.27 -8.48 -2.90
N THR A 187 -13.37 -9.42 -3.22
CA THR A 187 -11.97 -9.34 -2.83
C THR A 187 -11.11 -8.91 -4.01
N GLY A 188 -10.44 -7.78 -3.88
CA GLY A 188 -9.57 -7.20 -4.90
C GLY A 188 -8.10 -7.40 -4.59
N GLY A 189 -7.31 -7.56 -5.65
CA GLY A 189 -5.89 -7.27 -5.70
C GLY A 189 -5.63 -5.99 -6.47
N PHE A 190 -4.42 -5.48 -6.41
CA PHE A 190 -4.02 -4.28 -7.10
C PHE A 190 -2.69 -4.45 -7.82
N GLN A 191 -2.64 -4.06 -9.10
CA GLN A 191 -1.40 -3.86 -9.82
C GLN A 191 -1.02 -2.38 -9.74
N VAL A 192 0.13 -2.09 -9.16
CA VAL A 192 0.73 -0.75 -9.18
C VAL A 192 1.71 -0.69 -10.33
N SER A 193 1.53 0.25 -11.24
CA SER A 193 2.37 0.41 -12.42
C SER A 193 3.10 1.75 -12.38
N GLY A 194 4.43 1.70 -12.48
CA GLY A 194 5.30 2.83 -12.74
C GLY A 194 5.75 2.85 -14.20
N LEU A 195 6.69 3.73 -14.53
CA LEU A 195 7.22 3.86 -15.90
C LEU A 195 7.98 2.61 -16.38
N THR A 196 8.69 1.93 -15.49
CA THR A 196 9.61 0.84 -15.83
C THR A 196 9.33 -0.46 -15.12
N SER A 197 8.46 -0.45 -14.13
CA SER A 197 8.22 -1.60 -13.26
C SER A 197 6.77 -1.66 -12.83
N LYS A 198 6.31 -2.88 -12.58
CA LYS A 198 5.00 -3.15 -12.02
C LYS A 198 5.14 -4.00 -10.76
N LEU A 199 4.16 -3.90 -9.89
CA LEU A 199 4.05 -4.71 -8.67
C LEU A 199 2.61 -5.13 -8.50
N MET A 200 2.39 -6.38 -8.12
CA MET A 200 1.07 -6.87 -7.72
C MET A 200 1.00 -7.06 -6.21
N PHE A 201 -0.13 -6.67 -5.64
CA PHE A 201 -0.47 -6.88 -4.24
C PHE A 201 -1.77 -7.64 -4.13
N ILE A 202 -1.69 -8.85 -3.59
CA ILE A 202 -2.81 -9.75 -3.30
C ILE A 202 -2.64 -10.18 -1.85
N PRO A 203 -3.20 -9.42 -0.88
CA PRO A 203 -3.03 -9.77 0.54
C PRO A 203 -3.75 -11.07 0.89
N ASP A 204 -4.95 -11.25 0.35
CA ASP A 204 -5.80 -12.40 0.59
C ASP A 204 -6.28 -13.03 -0.70
N ILE A 205 -6.15 -14.34 -0.77
CA ILE A 205 -6.73 -15.20 -1.79
C ILE A 205 -7.04 -16.56 -1.16
N ASP A 206 -8.18 -17.14 -1.49
CA ASP A 206 -8.59 -18.42 -0.90
C ASP A 206 -7.70 -19.56 -1.40
N LYS A 207 -7.64 -19.71 -2.72
CA LYS A 207 -6.74 -20.68 -3.39
C LYS A 207 -6.38 -20.20 -4.78
N TRP A 208 -5.14 -20.32 -5.15
CA TRP A 208 -4.63 -19.96 -6.49
C TRP A 208 -5.25 -20.76 -7.63
N ASP A 209 -5.65 -22.01 -7.38
CA ASP A 209 -6.30 -22.88 -8.36
C ASP A 209 -7.76 -22.52 -8.64
N LYS A 210 -8.37 -21.69 -7.81
CA LYS A 210 -9.72 -21.15 -8.03
C LYS A 210 -9.70 -19.83 -8.82
N TRP A 211 -8.55 -19.21 -8.97
CA TRP A 211 -8.43 -18.00 -9.73
C TRP A 211 -8.41 -18.32 -11.23
N GLU A 212 -9.18 -17.60 -12.03
CA GLU A 212 -9.27 -17.81 -13.47
C GLU A 212 -7.96 -17.56 -14.20
N GLN A 213 -7.04 -16.79 -13.58
CA GLN A 213 -5.72 -16.50 -14.11
C GLN A 213 -4.65 -17.43 -13.53
N ASN A 214 -3.67 -17.78 -14.35
CA ASN A 214 -2.52 -18.53 -13.89
C ASN A 214 -1.48 -17.57 -13.28
N ILE A 215 -1.26 -17.64 -11.97
CA ILE A 215 -0.32 -16.77 -11.27
C ILE A 215 1.09 -16.77 -11.87
N ARG A 216 1.54 -17.91 -12.43
CA ARG A 216 2.88 -17.98 -13.04
C ARG A 216 2.97 -17.17 -14.34
N GLU A 217 1.90 -17.13 -15.12
CA GLU A 217 1.84 -16.29 -16.33
C GLU A 217 1.73 -14.81 -15.93
N VAL A 218 0.86 -14.52 -14.96
CA VAL A 218 0.71 -13.15 -14.43
C VAL A 218 2.04 -12.59 -13.93
N ILE A 219 2.87 -13.38 -13.22
CA ILE A 219 4.20 -12.95 -12.75
C ILE A 219 5.17 -12.70 -13.91
N LYS A 220 5.08 -13.44 -15.01
CA LYS A 220 5.95 -13.23 -16.17
C LYS A 220 5.63 -11.92 -16.92
N ASP A 221 4.37 -11.49 -16.88
CA ASP A 221 3.88 -10.31 -17.59
C ASP A 221 4.02 -9.01 -16.76
N ASN A 222 4.51 -9.11 -15.51
CA ASN A 222 4.73 -8.03 -14.57
C ASN A 222 6.20 -7.90 -14.17
#